data_b0899713d7a7816bd017c2bd7d0d1004
#
_entry.id   b0899713d7a7816bd017c2bd7d0d1004
#
_cell.length_a   1.000
_cell.length_b   1.000
_cell.length_c   1.000
_cell.angle_alpha   90.00
_cell.angle_beta   90.00
_cell.angle_gamma   90.00
#
_symmetry.space_group_name_H-M   'P 1'
#
loop_
_entity.id
_entity.type
_entity.pdbx_description
1 polymer ?
#
loop_
_entity_poly.entity_id
_entity_poly.type
_entity_poly.pdbx_seq_one_letter_code
_entity_poly.pdbx_strand_id
1 'polypeptide(L)'
;TMGLVGVDPFAGRGRVGTLPATTTARGLAEATAEALGVHVKWADGGKPIRRLAVVGGAAGDMWRQAKAEGADALLTGEVSHHEALDAKEAGFSLLAAGHYGTEWPIAAEIACRLQEAFPDVKVVRSEANTDPFEYL
;
A
#
# COMPACT_ATOMS: atom_id res chain seq x y z
N THR A 1 -2.79 0.55 -11.35
CA THR A 1 -3.16 -0.62 -10.51
C THR A 1 -2.06 -1.67 -10.60
N MET A 2 -1.62 -2.22 -9.46
CA MET A 2 -0.59 -3.26 -9.41
C MET A 2 -1.07 -4.64 -9.91
N GLY A 3 -2.30 -4.72 -10.43
CA GLY A 3 -2.85 -5.92 -11.08
C GLY A 3 -2.96 -7.15 -10.16
N LEU A 4 -3.20 -6.96 -8.86
CA LEU A 4 -3.40 -8.07 -7.94
C LEU A 4 -4.60 -8.92 -8.36
N VAL A 5 -4.46 -10.24 -8.33
CA VAL A 5 -5.52 -11.22 -8.57
C VAL A 5 -5.80 -12.06 -7.33
N GLY A 6 -7.01 -12.62 -7.22
CA GLY A 6 -7.42 -13.38 -6.04
C GLY A 6 -7.33 -12.51 -4.77
N VAL A 7 -7.96 -11.33 -4.82
CA VAL A 7 -7.85 -10.34 -3.75
C VAL A 7 -8.88 -10.63 -2.67
N ASP A 8 -8.39 -10.94 -1.48
CA ASP A 8 -9.20 -11.21 -0.30
C ASP A 8 -9.14 -10.04 0.70
N PRO A 9 -10.20 -9.81 1.49
CA PRO A 9 -10.17 -8.90 2.63
C PRO A 9 -9.06 -9.30 3.61
N PHE A 10 -8.33 -8.30 4.12
CA PHE A 10 -7.29 -8.51 5.10
C PHE A 10 -7.55 -7.65 6.34
N ALA A 11 -7.69 -8.29 7.49
CA ALA A 11 -7.84 -7.66 8.81
C ALA A 11 -8.90 -6.54 8.88
N GLY A 12 -9.96 -6.63 8.07
CA GLY A 12 -11.03 -5.62 8.01
C GLY A 12 -10.64 -4.27 7.39
N ARG A 13 -9.35 -3.98 7.20
CA ARG A 13 -8.86 -2.69 6.70
C ARG A 13 -8.07 -2.79 5.41
N GLY A 14 -7.51 -3.94 5.10
CA GLY A 14 -6.63 -4.14 3.97
C GLY A 14 -7.14 -5.14 2.95
N ARG A 15 -6.26 -5.45 2.01
CA ARG A 15 -6.45 -6.51 1.02
C ARG A 15 -5.16 -7.32 0.90
N VAL A 16 -5.30 -8.60 0.64
CA VAL A 16 -4.20 -9.48 0.28
C VAL A 16 -4.49 -10.10 -1.08
N GLY A 17 -3.51 -10.17 -1.94
CA GLY A 17 -3.68 -10.71 -3.28
C GLY A 17 -2.38 -11.18 -3.88
N THR A 18 -2.46 -11.81 -5.05
CA THR A 18 -1.32 -12.37 -5.78
C THR A 18 -0.89 -11.41 -6.88
N LEU A 19 0.39 -11.10 -6.93
CA LEU A 19 0.99 -10.29 -8.01
C LEU A 19 0.98 -11.07 -9.35
N PRO A 20 0.89 -10.40 -10.50
CA PRO A 20 0.95 -11.04 -11.82
C PRO A 20 2.24 -11.83 -12.06
N ALA A 21 3.36 -11.35 -11.50
CA ALA A 21 4.66 -12.00 -11.53
C ALA A 21 5.36 -11.89 -10.18
N THR A 22 6.26 -12.83 -9.91
CA THR A 22 7.14 -12.76 -8.73
C THR A 22 8.11 -11.60 -8.90
N THR A 23 8.37 -10.85 -7.83
CA THR A 23 9.27 -9.70 -7.82
C THR A 23 10.15 -9.69 -6.57
N THR A 24 11.07 -8.73 -6.49
CA THR A 24 11.89 -8.42 -5.32
C THR A 24 11.29 -7.26 -4.53
N ALA A 25 11.72 -7.06 -3.28
CA ALA A 25 11.31 -5.92 -2.49
C ALA A 25 11.63 -4.59 -3.18
N ARG A 26 12.80 -4.50 -3.82
CA ARG A 26 13.20 -3.33 -4.61
C ARG A 26 12.30 -3.12 -5.83
N GLY A 27 12.08 -4.16 -6.64
CA GLY A 27 11.22 -4.05 -7.83
C GLY A 27 9.78 -3.67 -7.48
N LEU A 28 9.26 -4.18 -6.34
CA LEU A 28 7.95 -3.78 -5.83
C LEU A 28 7.94 -2.31 -5.37
N ALA A 29 9.02 -1.85 -4.72
CA ALA A 29 9.14 -0.44 -4.30
C ALA A 29 9.19 0.51 -5.50
N GLU A 30 9.95 0.17 -6.54
CA GLU A 30 10.02 0.93 -7.80
C GLU A 30 8.65 1.01 -8.49
N ALA A 31 7.96 -0.12 -8.64
CA ALA A 31 6.61 -0.17 -9.21
C ALA A 31 5.57 0.61 -8.39
N THR A 32 5.70 0.59 -7.06
CA THR A 32 4.82 1.36 -6.16
C THR A 32 5.09 2.86 -6.29
N ALA A 33 6.36 3.26 -6.33
CA ALA A 33 6.74 4.67 -6.50
C ALA A 33 6.21 5.24 -7.82
N GLU A 34 6.33 4.50 -8.91
CA GLU A 34 5.78 4.87 -10.20
C GLU A 34 4.24 4.96 -10.19
N ALA A 35 3.57 3.95 -9.63
CA ALA A 35 2.11 3.86 -9.63
C ALA A 35 1.42 4.94 -8.79
N LEU A 36 2.04 5.37 -7.70
CA LEU A 36 1.49 6.34 -6.76
C LEU A 36 2.11 7.74 -6.88
N GLY A 37 3.23 7.87 -7.60
CA GLY A 37 3.98 9.13 -7.70
C GLY A 37 4.62 9.56 -6.38
N VAL A 38 5.11 8.62 -5.57
CA VAL A 38 5.61 8.85 -4.21
C VAL A 38 7.02 8.28 -4.00
N HIS A 39 7.67 8.71 -2.92
CA HIS A 39 8.87 8.07 -2.42
C HIS A 39 8.53 6.83 -1.59
N VAL A 40 9.25 5.73 -1.81
CA VAL A 40 9.02 4.46 -1.09
C VAL A 40 10.27 4.08 -0.31
N LYS A 41 10.12 3.84 0.99
CA LYS A 41 11.12 3.17 1.82
C LYS A 41 10.77 1.69 1.90
N TRP A 42 11.77 0.81 1.92
CA TRP A 42 11.52 -0.63 2.08
C TRP A 42 12.55 -1.31 2.96
N ALA A 43 12.10 -2.34 3.65
CA ALA A 43 12.93 -3.32 4.35
C ALA A 43 12.80 -4.66 3.60
N ASP A 44 13.93 -5.17 3.11
CA ASP A 44 13.96 -6.40 2.33
C ASP A 44 14.09 -7.62 3.25
N GLY A 45 13.10 -8.50 3.23
CA GLY A 45 13.09 -9.78 3.94
C GLY A 45 13.94 -10.87 3.26
N GLY A 46 14.57 -10.57 2.12
CA GLY A 46 15.47 -11.49 1.41
C GLY A 46 14.77 -12.62 0.67
N LYS A 47 13.45 -12.52 0.46
CA LYS A 47 12.66 -13.54 -0.25
C LYS A 47 11.94 -12.95 -1.45
N PRO A 48 11.69 -13.78 -2.49
CA PRO A 48 10.80 -13.38 -3.58
C PRO A 48 9.39 -13.06 -3.07
N ILE A 49 8.75 -12.06 -3.69
CA ILE A 49 7.40 -11.60 -3.33
C ILE A 49 6.44 -12.02 -4.43
N ARG A 50 5.44 -12.79 -4.08
CA ARG A 50 4.33 -13.21 -4.95
C ARG A 50 2.98 -12.80 -4.37
N ARG A 51 2.77 -12.90 -3.06
CA ARG A 51 1.57 -12.46 -2.37
C ARG A 51 1.84 -11.16 -1.61
N LEU A 52 1.01 -10.16 -1.88
CA LEU A 52 1.15 -8.82 -1.31
C LEU A 52 -0.09 -8.48 -0.46
N ALA A 53 0.14 -8.07 0.76
CA ALA A 53 -0.85 -7.38 1.58
C ALA A 53 -0.72 -5.87 1.38
N VAL A 54 -1.84 -5.17 1.33
CA VAL A 54 -1.90 -3.71 1.17
C VAL A 54 -2.84 -3.11 2.19
N VAL A 55 -2.35 -2.12 2.95
CA VAL A 55 -3.14 -1.34 3.92
C VAL A 55 -2.71 0.11 3.81
N GLY A 56 -3.62 1.03 3.50
CA GLY A 56 -3.33 2.47 3.47
C GLY A 56 -3.05 3.04 4.87
N GLY A 57 -2.38 4.19 4.93
CA GLY A 57 -2.05 4.89 6.17
C GLY A 57 -1.01 4.19 7.04
N ALA A 58 -1.08 4.38 8.35
CA ALA A 58 -0.14 3.77 9.29
C ALA A 58 -0.61 2.37 9.71
N ALA A 59 0.00 1.34 9.15
CA ALA A 59 -0.33 -0.06 9.44
C ALA A 59 0.90 -0.98 9.46
N GLY A 60 2.06 -0.45 9.78
CA GLY A 60 3.29 -1.23 9.90
C GLY A 60 3.18 -2.38 10.90
N ASP A 61 2.46 -2.18 12.00
CA ASP A 61 2.19 -3.17 13.04
C ASP A 61 1.46 -4.44 12.53
N MET A 62 0.73 -4.33 11.41
CA MET A 62 -0.04 -5.44 10.84
C MET A 62 0.80 -6.45 10.07
N TRP A 63 2.12 -6.28 9.98
CA TRP A 63 2.96 -7.18 9.19
C TRP A 63 2.92 -8.64 9.67
N ARG A 64 2.80 -8.87 11.00
CA ARG A 64 2.71 -10.24 11.55
C ARG A 64 1.42 -10.93 11.09
N GLN A 65 0.33 -10.19 11.09
CA GLN A 65 -0.95 -10.70 10.61
C GLN A 65 -0.93 -10.93 9.09
N ALA A 66 -0.35 -10.00 8.31
CA ALA A 66 -0.17 -10.17 6.87
C ALA A 66 0.61 -11.45 6.55
N LYS A 67 1.69 -11.70 7.30
CA LYS A 67 2.49 -12.92 7.17
C LYS A 67 1.69 -14.18 7.52
N ALA A 68 0.87 -14.13 8.57
CA ALA A 68 0.00 -15.25 8.97
C ALA A 68 -1.06 -15.58 7.89
N GLU A 69 -1.53 -14.57 7.15
CA GLU A 69 -2.43 -14.73 5.98
C GLU A 69 -1.69 -15.15 4.70
N GLY A 70 -0.40 -15.49 4.82
CA GLY A 70 0.41 -16.00 3.72
C GLY A 70 0.91 -14.94 2.75
N ALA A 71 0.93 -13.66 3.13
CA ALA A 71 1.62 -12.64 2.35
C ALA A 71 3.14 -12.78 2.49
N ASP A 72 3.86 -12.37 1.46
CA ASP A 72 5.33 -12.29 1.43
C ASP A 72 5.81 -10.89 1.80
N ALA A 73 4.94 -9.88 1.61
CA ALA A 73 5.21 -8.48 1.89
C ALA A 73 3.95 -7.73 2.32
N LEU A 74 4.14 -6.62 3.04
CA LEU A 74 3.11 -5.61 3.32
C LEU A 74 3.52 -4.27 2.72
N LEU A 75 2.64 -3.68 1.92
CA LEU A 75 2.70 -2.30 1.48
C LEU A 75 1.74 -1.46 2.33
N THR A 76 2.27 -0.42 2.95
CA THR A 76 1.50 0.52 3.79
C THR A 76 2.06 1.94 3.66
N GLY A 77 1.44 2.92 4.30
CA GLY A 77 1.95 4.29 4.30
C GLY A 77 3.13 4.48 5.25
N GLU A 78 3.04 3.96 6.46
CA GLU A 78 4.03 4.20 7.51
C GLU A 78 4.46 2.91 8.20
N VAL A 79 5.77 2.82 8.46
CA VAL A 79 6.43 1.72 9.15
C VAL A 79 7.47 2.31 10.11
N SER A 80 7.45 1.87 11.35
CA SER A 80 8.47 2.24 12.33
C SER A 80 9.77 1.45 12.10
N HIS A 81 10.87 1.98 12.66
CA HIS A 81 12.18 1.32 12.58
C HIS A 81 12.17 -0.10 13.17
N HIS A 82 11.50 -0.28 14.31
CA HIS A 82 11.43 -1.59 14.98
C HIS A 82 10.62 -2.61 14.18
N GLU A 83 9.49 -2.20 13.61
CA GLU A 83 8.70 -3.07 12.73
C GLU A 83 9.50 -3.52 11.52
N ALA A 84 10.28 -2.59 10.93
CA ALA A 84 11.13 -2.91 9.78
C ALA A 84 12.24 -3.91 10.14
N LEU A 85 12.88 -3.77 11.31
CA LEU A 85 13.89 -4.72 11.80
C LEU A 85 13.29 -6.11 12.04
N ASP A 86 12.19 -6.17 12.81
CA ASP A 86 11.52 -7.41 13.16
C ASP A 86 11.04 -8.18 11.93
N ALA A 87 10.42 -7.46 10.97
CA ALA A 87 9.92 -8.06 9.75
C ALA A 87 11.06 -8.62 8.88
N LYS A 88 12.14 -7.84 8.71
CA LYS A 88 13.33 -8.26 7.97
C LYS A 88 13.96 -9.51 8.59
N GLU A 89 14.10 -9.54 9.91
CA GLU A 89 14.64 -10.70 10.64
C GLU A 89 13.75 -11.94 10.48
N ALA A 90 12.44 -11.73 10.42
CA ALA A 90 11.45 -12.77 10.15
C ALA A 90 11.39 -13.21 8.67
N GLY A 91 12.20 -12.63 7.77
CA GLY A 91 12.19 -12.91 6.34
C GLY A 91 10.91 -12.42 5.65
N PHE A 92 10.38 -11.26 6.07
CA PHE A 92 9.19 -10.63 5.53
C PHE A 92 9.52 -9.20 5.06
N SER A 93 9.05 -8.83 3.87
CA SER A 93 9.35 -7.50 3.31
C SER A 93 8.29 -6.47 3.71
N LEU A 94 8.75 -5.26 4.06
CA LEU A 94 7.88 -4.11 4.35
C LEU A 94 8.18 -2.96 3.39
N LEU A 95 7.12 -2.32 2.90
CA LEU A 95 7.20 -1.14 2.06
C LEU A 95 6.37 -0.02 2.68
N ALA A 96 6.97 1.17 2.78
CA ALA A 96 6.31 2.38 3.29
C ALA A 96 6.29 3.45 2.21
N ALA A 97 5.10 3.78 1.71
CA ALA A 97 4.87 4.65 0.56
C ALA A 97 4.24 6.01 0.94
N GLY A 98 4.34 6.40 2.21
CA GLY A 98 3.76 7.63 2.74
C GLY A 98 2.26 7.52 3.08
N HIS A 99 1.87 8.17 4.15
CA HIS A 99 0.46 8.17 4.61
C HIS A 99 -0.45 8.76 3.53
N TYR A 100 -0.16 9.99 3.14
CA TYR A 100 -0.91 10.70 2.12
C TYR A 100 -0.96 9.93 0.79
N GLY A 101 0.18 9.44 0.30
CA GLY A 101 0.27 8.74 -0.98
C GLY A 101 -0.51 7.44 -1.05
N THR A 102 -0.71 6.76 0.07
CA THR A 102 -1.48 5.51 0.13
C THR A 102 -2.97 5.71 0.40
N GLU A 103 -3.38 6.85 0.93
CA GLU A 103 -4.79 7.16 1.21
C GLU A 103 -5.44 8.07 0.18
N TRP A 104 -4.71 9.07 -0.34
CA TRP A 104 -5.26 10.05 -1.28
C TRP A 104 -5.89 9.45 -2.55
N PRO A 105 -5.39 8.35 -3.14
CA PRO A 105 -5.98 7.74 -4.34
C PRO A 105 -7.47 7.38 -4.20
N ILE A 106 -7.94 7.07 -2.97
CA ILE A 106 -9.36 6.74 -2.72
C ILE A 106 -10.31 7.91 -3.02
N ALA A 107 -9.84 9.16 -2.88
CA ALA A 107 -10.66 10.34 -3.12
C ALA A 107 -11.18 10.43 -4.55
N ALA A 108 -10.37 9.99 -5.53
CA ALA A 108 -10.80 9.93 -6.93
C ALA A 108 -11.87 8.87 -7.16
N GLU A 109 -11.70 7.69 -6.57
CA GLU A 109 -12.66 6.59 -6.68
C GLU A 109 -14.00 6.94 -6.01
N ILE A 110 -13.96 7.56 -4.82
CA ILE A 110 -15.18 8.01 -4.11
C ILE A 110 -15.89 9.07 -4.95
N ALA A 111 -15.17 10.04 -5.51
CA ALA A 111 -15.76 11.08 -6.33
C ALA A 111 -16.45 10.48 -7.57
N CYS A 112 -15.84 9.52 -8.24
CA CYS A 112 -16.42 8.81 -9.37
C CYS A 112 -17.72 8.10 -8.99
N ARG A 113 -17.69 7.29 -7.93
CA ARG A 113 -18.88 6.57 -7.45
C ARG A 113 -20.02 7.48 -7.00
N LEU A 114 -19.70 8.58 -6.34
CA LEU A 114 -20.71 9.58 -5.94
C LEU A 114 -21.33 10.26 -7.16
N GLN A 115 -20.54 10.62 -8.18
CA GLN A 115 -21.07 11.23 -9.39
C GLN A 115 -21.98 10.26 -10.17
N GLU A 116 -21.61 8.96 -10.19
CA GLU A 116 -22.45 7.93 -10.81
C GLU A 116 -23.77 7.71 -10.05
N ALA A 117 -23.70 7.67 -8.72
CA ALA A 117 -24.88 7.44 -7.88
C ALA A 117 -25.82 8.66 -7.81
N PHE A 118 -25.28 9.86 -7.98
CA PHE A 118 -26.01 11.12 -7.87
C PHE A 118 -25.69 12.05 -9.06
N PRO A 119 -26.21 11.74 -10.27
CA PRO A 119 -25.86 12.48 -11.49
C PRO A 119 -26.23 13.96 -11.46
N ASP A 120 -27.28 14.33 -10.71
CA ASP A 120 -27.73 15.71 -10.55
C ASP A 120 -26.94 16.54 -9.54
N VAL A 121 -26.00 15.90 -8.80
CA VAL A 121 -25.14 16.54 -7.81
C VAL A 121 -23.76 16.77 -8.42
N LYS A 122 -23.27 18.01 -8.38
CA LYS A 122 -21.89 18.29 -8.78
C LYS A 122 -20.92 17.78 -7.71
N VAL A 123 -20.21 16.71 -7.99
CA VAL A 123 -19.15 16.18 -7.13
C VAL A 123 -17.82 16.84 -7.51
N VAL A 124 -17.15 17.42 -6.54
CA VAL A 124 -15.82 18.05 -6.73
C VAL A 124 -14.83 17.50 -5.71
N ARG A 125 -13.61 17.27 -6.14
CA ARG A 125 -12.49 16.91 -5.28
C ARG A 125 -11.75 18.19 -4.92
N SER A 126 -11.50 18.42 -3.61
CA SER A 126 -10.73 19.58 -3.17
C SER A 126 -9.27 19.48 -3.65
N GLU A 127 -8.75 20.57 -4.16
CA GLU A 127 -7.33 20.71 -4.52
C GLU A 127 -6.50 21.32 -3.38
N ALA A 128 -7.13 21.71 -2.26
CA ALA A 128 -6.46 22.31 -1.11
C ALA A 128 -5.80 21.29 -0.19
N ASN A 129 -6.09 19.97 -0.36
CA ASN A 129 -5.47 18.91 0.42
C ASN A 129 -4.15 18.49 -0.23
N THR A 130 -3.05 18.67 0.47
CA THR A 130 -1.70 18.33 0.02
C THR A 130 -0.99 17.50 1.09
N ASP A 131 0.04 16.76 0.69
CA ASP A 131 0.96 16.15 1.65
C ASP A 131 1.64 17.26 2.47
N PRO A 132 1.61 17.21 3.82
CA PRO A 132 2.30 18.19 4.64
C PRO A 132 3.83 18.03 4.63
N PHE A 133 4.35 16.92 4.11
CA PHE A 133 5.78 16.65 4.03
C PHE A 133 6.37 17.08 2.70
N GLU A 134 7.56 17.66 2.76
CA GLU A 134 8.40 17.93 1.61
C GLU A 134 9.53 16.88 1.55
N TYR A 135 9.92 16.50 0.33
CA TYR A 135 10.95 15.47 0.10
C TYR A 135 12.12 16.07 -0.69
N LEU A 136 13.35 15.72 -0.29
CA LEU A 136 14.58 16.12 -0.97
C LEU A 136 14.93 15.17 -2.11
#